data_8eccabfb44d61a737cfa0a00fb1b1a02
#
_entry.id   8eccabfb44d61a737cfa0a00fb1b1a02
#
_cell.length_a   1.000
_cell.length_b   1.000
_cell.length_c   1.000
_cell.angle_alpha   90.00
_cell.angle_beta   90.00
_cell.angle_gamma   90.00
#
_symmetry.space_group_name_H-M   'P 1'
#
loop_
_entity.id
_entity.type
_entity.pdbx_description
1 polymer ?
#
loop_
_entity_poly.entity_id
_entity_poly.type
_entity_poly.pdbx_seq_one_letter_code
_entity_poly.pdbx_strand_id
1 'polypeptide(L)'
;AADADIQAAFHRHRMQQAQQSRLLNMLAVEIGAGFTLDLPRAPDVRAALHDVYGQANDAPFLLPLNQLLGFIGAHEWHKKGVDIPALGGKIHVPFGVFSPLRGEYLDLLMQAPLPASCQHAFDIGTGSGVLAALLARRGVPHITATDTNPRAIACARANLQRLGLEKQVQIEAVDLFPAARADLIVCNPPWLPAKPTSAIEAALYDPGSAMLQGFLNGAAAHLKPGGEAWLIISDLAEHLHLRAPEFLSQCFQTASLNVIDILHTKPQHQKALNSADPLAFARTQETTYLYRLRAK
;
A
#
# COMPACT_ATOMS: atom_id res chain seq x y z
N ALA A 1 32.55 -1.61 -5.37
CA ALA A 1 32.71 -2.25 -4.04
C ALA A 1 31.70 -1.66 -3.03
N ALA A 2 31.44 -0.33 -3.03
CA ALA A 2 30.47 0.32 -2.12
C ALA A 2 29.02 -0.13 -2.39
N ASP A 3 28.63 -0.27 -3.65
CA ASP A 3 27.27 -0.63 -4.05
C ASP A 3 26.85 -2.03 -3.60
N ALA A 4 27.77 -3.00 -3.71
CA ALA A 4 27.52 -4.36 -3.23
C ALA A 4 27.31 -4.44 -1.70
N ASP A 5 27.86 -3.48 -0.95
CA ASP A 5 27.73 -3.43 0.51
C ASP A 5 26.35 -2.90 0.95
N ILE A 6 25.76 -1.96 0.21
CA ILE A 6 24.43 -1.40 0.51
C ILE A 6 23.32 -2.45 0.31
N GLN A 7 23.30 -3.12 -0.84
CA GLN A 7 22.36 -4.20 -1.10
C GLN A 7 22.53 -5.36 -0.11
N ALA A 8 23.78 -5.72 0.20
CA ALA A 8 24.09 -6.73 1.21
C ALA A 8 23.61 -6.32 2.62
N ALA A 9 23.70 -5.04 2.98
CA ALA A 9 23.18 -4.53 4.25
C ALA A 9 21.66 -4.70 4.35
N PHE A 10 20.91 -4.41 3.29
CA PHE A 10 19.48 -4.65 3.23
C PHE A 10 19.12 -6.12 3.42
N HIS A 11 19.81 -7.03 2.71
CA HIS A 11 19.57 -8.46 2.84
C HIS A 11 19.96 -9.01 4.22
N ARG A 12 21.07 -8.57 4.79
CA ARG A 12 21.47 -8.92 6.17
C ARG A 12 20.43 -8.46 7.19
N HIS A 13 19.94 -7.24 7.06
CA HIS A 13 18.88 -6.72 7.94
C HIS A 13 17.62 -7.57 7.87
N ARG A 14 17.15 -7.93 6.68
CA ARG A 14 15.99 -8.82 6.50
C ARG A 14 16.23 -10.22 7.08
N MET A 15 17.42 -10.78 6.90
CA MET A 15 17.78 -12.07 7.50
C MET A 15 17.75 -12.01 9.03
N GLN A 16 18.30 -10.97 9.63
CA GLN A 16 18.27 -10.77 11.09
C GLN A 16 16.85 -10.64 11.61
N GLN A 17 16.00 -9.86 10.95
CA GLN A 17 14.58 -9.75 11.29
C GLN A 17 13.85 -11.10 11.19
N ALA A 18 14.12 -11.87 10.14
CA ALA A 18 13.53 -13.21 9.98
C ALA A 18 13.99 -14.18 11.07
N GLN A 19 15.28 -14.17 11.45
CA GLN A 19 15.79 -14.98 12.56
C GLN A 19 15.18 -14.58 13.91
N GLN A 20 15.12 -13.29 14.20
CA GLN A 20 14.49 -12.78 15.41
C GLN A 20 13.00 -13.15 15.47
N SER A 21 12.28 -13.03 14.35
CA SER A 21 10.88 -13.45 14.25
C SER A 21 10.71 -14.94 14.51
N ARG A 22 11.60 -15.80 13.98
CA ARG A 22 11.57 -17.25 14.25
C ARG A 22 11.74 -17.56 15.74
N LEU A 23 12.69 -16.90 16.41
CA LEU A 23 12.92 -17.09 17.85
C LEU A 23 11.70 -16.64 18.67
N LEU A 24 11.13 -15.47 18.35
CA LEU A 24 9.94 -14.97 19.04
C LEU A 24 8.71 -15.84 18.79
N ASN A 25 8.61 -16.45 17.60
CA ASN A 25 7.51 -17.35 17.24
C ASN A 25 7.60 -18.73 17.94
N MET A 26 8.69 -19.06 18.61
CA MET A 26 8.80 -20.25 19.47
C MET A 26 7.98 -20.12 20.75
N LEU A 27 7.67 -18.91 21.21
CA LEU A 27 6.70 -18.66 22.27
C LEU A 27 5.30 -18.64 21.67
N ALA A 28 4.49 -19.65 22.00
CA ALA A 28 3.12 -19.77 21.52
C ALA A 28 2.13 -19.80 22.67
N VAL A 29 0.92 -19.36 22.41
CA VAL A 29 -0.23 -19.47 23.31
C VAL A 29 -1.31 -20.35 22.64
N GLU A 30 -2.06 -21.07 23.45
CA GLU A 30 -3.23 -21.81 22.96
C GLU A 30 -4.41 -20.86 22.86
N ILE A 31 -5.00 -20.80 21.67
CA ILE A 31 -6.27 -20.14 21.40
C ILE A 31 -7.36 -21.20 21.41
N GLY A 32 -8.25 -21.16 22.39
CA GLY A 32 -9.38 -22.07 22.53
C GLY A 32 -10.46 -21.81 21.48
N ALA A 33 -11.47 -22.69 21.45
CA ALA A 33 -12.63 -22.53 20.57
C ALA A 33 -13.30 -21.17 20.77
N GLY A 34 -13.81 -20.57 19.69
CA GLY A 34 -14.40 -19.24 19.73
C GLY A 34 -13.40 -18.13 19.99
N PHE A 35 -12.11 -18.33 19.68
CA PHE A 35 -11.01 -17.38 19.91
C PHE A 35 -10.82 -17.00 21.38
N THR A 36 -11.06 -17.94 22.31
CA THR A 36 -10.84 -17.73 23.72
C THR A 36 -9.34 -17.81 24.06
N LEU A 37 -8.89 -16.97 24.98
CA LEU A 37 -7.54 -17.00 25.54
C LEU A 37 -7.65 -17.18 27.06
N ASP A 38 -7.48 -18.42 27.53
CA ASP A 38 -7.60 -18.78 28.95
C ASP A 38 -6.26 -18.64 29.68
N LEU A 39 -5.85 -17.38 29.86
CA LEU A 39 -4.67 -17.02 30.61
C LEU A 39 -5.02 -15.97 31.67
N PRO A 40 -4.44 -16.06 32.89
CA PRO A 40 -4.69 -15.07 33.94
C PRO A 40 -4.39 -13.64 33.47
N ARG A 41 -5.36 -12.75 33.61
CA ARG A 41 -5.26 -11.34 33.23
C ARG A 41 -5.02 -11.06 31.74
N ALA A 42 -5.27 -12.05 30.88
CA ALA A 42 -5.22 -11.84 29.43
C ALA A 42 -6.33 -10.88 28.97
N PRO A 43 -6.06 -10.03 27.96
CA PRO A 43 -7.11 -9.24 27.35
C PRO A 43 -8.07 -10.12 26.55
N ASP A 44 -9.27 -9.62 26.27
CA ASP A 44 -10.15 -10.25 25.28
C ASP A 44 -9.57 -10.06 23.87
N VAL A 45 -9.21 -11.16 23.23
CA VAL A 45 -8.57 -11.18 21.91
C VAL A 45 -9.52 -11.52 20.77
N ARG A 46 -10.79 -11.86 21.10
CA ARG A 46 -11.76 -12.37 20.10
C ARG A 46 -11.96 -11.44 18.93
N ALA A 47 -12.16 -10.14 19.19
CA ALA A 47 -12.36 -9.16 18.14
C ALA A 47 -11.13 -9.01 17.22
N ALA A 48 -9.91 -9.02 17.80
CA ALA A 48 -8.67 -8.95 17.04
C ALA A 48 -8.47 -10.20 16.16
N LEU A 49 -8.83 -11.38 16.66
CA LEU A 49 -8.72 -12.63 15.90
C LEU A 49 -9.82 -12.72 14.83
N HIS A 50 -11.02 -12.20 15.08
CA HIS A 50 -12.06 -12.06 14.05
C HIS A 50 -11.62 -11.17 12.90
N ASP A 51 -10.93 -10.06 13.15
CA ASP A 51 -10.38 -9.20 12.10
C ASP A 51 -9.39 -9.94 11.19
N VAL A 52 -8.69 -10.94 11.73
CA VAL A 52 -7.66 -11.69 10.98
C VAL A 52 -8.24 -12.93 10.32
N TYR A 53 -9.01 -13.72 11.04
CA TYR A 53 -9.47 -15.07 10.58
C TYR A 53 -10.91 -15.06 10.04
N GLY A 54 -11.69 -14.03 10.33
CA GLY A 54 -13.09 -13.90 9.92
C GLY A 54 -14.01 -14.73 10.80
N GLN A 55 -14.03 -16.06 10.66
CA GLN A 55 -14.87 -16.95 11.46
C GLN A 55 -14.10 -17.49 12.66
N ALA A 56 -14.83 -17.68 13.78
CA ALA A 56 -14.29 -18.31 14.96
C ALA A 56 -13.92 -19.77 14.70
N ASN A 57 -12.87 -20.24 15.37
CA ASN A 57 -12.41 -21.63 15.31
C ASN A 57 -13.30 -22.55 16.16
N ASP A 58 -13.47 -23.78 15.70
CA ASP A 58 -14.19 -24.82 16.44
C ASP A 58 -13.28 -25.64 17.37
N ALA A 59 -11.98 -25.70 17.05
CA ALA A 59 -10.98 -26.46 17.79
C ALA A 59 -9.81 -25.56 18.22
N PRO A 60 -9.17 -25.85 19.37
CA PRO A 60 -8.00 -25.10 19.82
C PRO A 60 -6.85 -25.18 18.81
N PHE A 61 -6.04 -24.09 18.77
CA PHE A 61 -4.80 -24.07 18.00
C PHE A 61 -3.72 -23.26 18.70
N LEU A 62 -2.47 -23.52 18.37
CA LEU A 62 -1.33 -22.73 18.87
C LEU A 62 -1.07 -21.53 17.96
N LEU A 63 -0.98 -20.35 18.58
CA LEU A 63 -0.65 -19.12 17.91
C LEU A 63 0.63 -18.52 18.52
N PRO A 64 1.67 -18.20 17.72
CA PRO A 64 2.82 -17.50 18.22
C PRO A 64 2.42 -16.21 18.92
N LEU A 65 2.94 -16.00 20.14
CA LEU A 65 2.61 -14.83 20.96
C LEU A 65 2.91 -13.51 20.23
N ASN A 66 4.04 -13.46 19.51
CA ASN A 66 4.40 -12.27 18.73
C ASN A 66 3.36 -11.95 17.63
N GLN A 67 2.78 -12.98 17.01
CA GLN A 67 1.71 -12.78 16.01
C GLN A 67 0.43 -12.29 16.70
N LEU A 68 0.05 -12.87 17.82
CA LEU A 68 -1.13 -12.42 18.57
C LEU A 68 -0.99 -10.95 18.97
N LEU A 69 0.16 -10.53 19.50
CA LEU A 69 0.41 -9.12 19.83
C LEU A 69 0.32 -8.22 18.60
N GLY A 70 0.81 -8.68 17.46
CA GLY A 70 0.66 -7.97 16.17
C GLY A 70 -0.81 -7.83 15.75
N PHE A 71 -1.63 -8.87 15.92
CA PHE A 71 -3.06 -8.84 15.62
C PHE A 71 -3.83 -7.90 16.53
N ILE A 72 -3.52 -7.91 17.81
CA ILE A 72 -4.11 -6.98 18.80
C ILE A 72 -3.75 -5.54 18.41
N GLY A 73 -2.48 -5.27 18.14
CA GLY A 73 -2.02 -3.94 17.72
C GLY A 73 -2.71 -3.46 16.43
N ALA A 74 -2.81 -4.33 15.42
CA ALA A 74 -3.49 -4.02 14.18
C ALA A 74 -4.98 -3.73 14.38
N HIS A 75 -5.66 -4.50 15.25
CA HIS A 75 -7.06 -4.27 15.61
C HIS A 75 -7.27 -2.91 16.29
N GLU A 76 -6.42 -2.53 17.23
CA GLU A 76 -6.52 -1.23 17.88
C GLU A 76 -6.31 -0.07 16.89
N TRP A 77 -5.37 -0.21 15.94
CA TRP A 77 -5.20 0.75 14.86
C TRP A 77 -6.39 0.79 13.91
N HIS A 78 -6.96 -0.38 13.57
CA HIS A 78 -8.17 -0.49 12.75
C HIS A 78 -9.34 0.28 13.41
N LYS A 79 -9.57 0.09 14.71
CA LYS A 79 -10.60 0.81 15.47
C LYS A 79 -10.37 2.32 15.50
N LYS A 80 -9.13 2.73 15.77
CA LYS A 80 -8.76 4.15 15.88
C LYS A 80 -8.90 4.87 14.54
N GLY A 81 -8.54 4.20 13.44
CA GLY A 81 -8.45 4.78 12.10
C GLY A 81 -7.30 5.79 11.97
N VAL A 82 -6.96 6.08 10.74
CA VAL A 82 -5.98 7.10 10.34
C VAL A 82 -6.73 8.33 9.88
N ASP A 83 -6.48 9.45 10.52
CA ASP A 83 -7.08 10.73 10.13
C ASP A 83 -6.46 11.22 8.80
N ILE A 84 -7.31 11.53 7.84
CA ILE A 84 -6.90 12.06 6.54
C ILE A 84 -7.58 13.43 6.37
N PRO A 85 -6.87 14.53 6.68
CA PRO A 85 -7.45 15.86 6.68
C PRO A 85 -8.14 16.23 5.36
N ALA A 86 -7.57 15.84 4.23
CA ALA A 86 -8.14 16.09 2.91
C ALA A 86 -9.47 15.36 2.64
N LEU A 87 -9.79 14.31 3.40
CA LEU A 87 -11.09 13.64 3.34
C LEU A 87 -12.11 14.22 4.32
N GLY A 88 -11.66 14.99 5.31
CA GLY A 88 -12.49 15.38 6.46
C GLY A 88 -12.96 14.18 7.27
N GLY A 89 -12.19 13.10 7.31
CA GLY A 89 -12.56 11.85 7.95
C GLY A 89 -11.41 10.86 8.10
N LYS A 90 -11.73 9.68 8.58
CA LYS A 90 -10.75 8.63 8.87
C LYS A 90 -10.84 7.48 7.87
N ILE A 91 -9.69 6.89 7.60
CA ILE A 91 -9.54 5.61 6.91
C ILE A 91 -9.25 4.54 7.97
N HIS A 92 -10.05 3.50 7.99
CA HIS A 92 -9.91 2.35 8.89
C HIS A 92 -9.31 1.18 8.12
N VAL A 93 -8.19 0.64 8.62
CA VAL A 93 -7.43 -0.37 7.88
C VAL A 93 -7.22 -1.60 8.76
N PRO A 94 -7.80 -2.76 8.38
CA PRO A 94 -7.62 -4.02 9.10
C PRO A 94 -6.23 -4.63 8.83
N PHE A 95 -5.89 -5.65 9.59
CA PHE A 95 -4.69 -6.44 9.35
C PHE A 95 -4.62 -6.96 7.91
N GLY A 96 -3.43 -6.88 7.29
CA GLY A 96 -3.17 -7.37 5.93
C GLY A 96 -3.55 -6.43 4.80
N VAL A 97 -3.94 -5.19 5.11
CA VAL A 97 -4.14 -4.11 4.13
C VAL A 97 -3.15 -2.99 4.41
N PHE A 98 -2.66 -2.33 3.38
CA PHE A 98 -1.73 -1.20 3.52
C PHE A 98 -2.42 0.00 4.18
N SER A 99 -1.80 0.52 5.25
CA SER A 99 -2.31 1.69 5.97
C SER A 99 -1.64 2.97 5.48
N PRO A 100 -2.40 4.04 5.16
CA PRO A 100 -1.86 5.32 4.69
C PRO A 100 -1.27 6.17 5.83
N LEU A 101 -0.43 5.56 6.69
CA LEU A 101 0.22 6.25 7.82
C LEU A 101 1.24 7.29 7.36
N ARG A 102 1.82 7.12 6.18
CA ARG A 102 2.66 8.12 5.53
C ARG A 102 1.79 8.95 4.60
N GLY A 103 1.35 10.11 5.06
CA GLY A 103 0.41 10.97 4.33
C GLY A 103 1.01 11.73 3.15
N GLU A 104 2.34 11.80 3.05
CA GLU A 104 3.03 12.66 2.09
C GLU A 104 2.64 12.42 0.63
N TYR A 105 2.43 11.15 0.25
CA TYR A 105 2.02 10.80 -1.10
C TYR A 105 0.56 11.21 -1.41
N LEU A 106 -0.28 11.31 -0.38
CA LEU A 106 -1.66 11.80 -0.52
C LEU A 106 -1.67 13.29 -0.85
N ASP A 107 -0.73 14.04 -0.25
CA ASP A 107 -0.59 15.47 -0.54
C ASP A 107 -0.15 15.70 -1.99
N LEU A 108 0.73 14.85 -2.54
CA LEU A 108 1.10 14.91 -3.96
C LEU A 108 -0.12 14.70 -4.86
N LEU A 109 -0.96 13.71 -4.55
CA LEU A 109 -2.20 13.50 -5.31
C LEU A 109 -3.14 14.70 -5.21
N MET A 110 -3.23 15.33 -4.04
CA MET A 110 -4.09 16.50 -3.85
C MET A 110 -3.57 17.75 -4.60
N GLN A 111 -2.26 17.91 -4.74
CA GLN A 111 -1.62 19.04 -5.40
C GLN A 111 -1.57 18.92 -6.94
N ALA A 112 -1.44 17.68 -7.46
CA ALA A 112 -1.34 17.46 -8.89
C ALA A 112 -2.60 17.97 -9.62
N PRO A 113 -2.50 18.81 -10.67
CA PRO A 113 -3.67 19.31 -11.37
C PRO A 113 -4.37 18.17 -12.13
N LEU A 114 -5.68 18.02 -11.91
CA LEU A 114 -6.49 17.04 -12.65
C LEU A 114 -6.46 17.33 -14.16
N PRO A 115 -6.53 16.28 -15.00
CA PRO A 115 -6.76 16.47 -16.44
C PRO A 115 -8.03 17.29 -16.68
N ALA A 116 -8.02 18.10 -17.74
CA ALA A 116 -9.20 18.88 -18.13
C ALA A 116 -10.39 17.92 -18.36
N SER A 117 -11.56 18.25 -17.80
CA SER A 117 -12.79 17.46 -17.96
C SER A 117 -12.67 16.00 -17.49
N CYS A 118 -11.94 15.73 -16.41
CA CYS A 118 -11.79 14.38 -15.83
C CYS A 118 -13.14 13.86 -15.31
N GLN A 119 -13.80 13.01 -16.09
CA GLN A 119 -15.09 12.39 -15.74
C GLN A 119 -14.94 10.99 -15.16
N HIS A 120 -13.93 10.24 -15.60
CA HIS A 120 -13.68 8.88 -15.13
C HIS A 120 -12.23 8.75 -14.67
N ALA A 121 -12.04 8.22 -13.48
CA ALA A 121 -10.71 7.85 -12.99
C ALA A 121 -10.67 6.39 -12.55
N PHE A 122 -9.47 5.80 -12.64
CA PHE A 122 -9.17 4.49 -12.06
C PHE A 122 -8.19 4.64 -10.90
N ASP A 123 -8.40 3.89 -9.83
CA ASP A 123 -7.46 3.69 -8.73
C ASP A 123 -7.01 2.22 -8.75
N ILE A 124 -5.81 1.98 -9.26
CA ILE A 124 -5.28 0.64 -9.50
C ILE A 124 -4.53 0.14 -8.27
N GLY A 125 -4.99 -1.00 -7.71
CA GLY A 125 -4.49 -1.50 -6.42
C GLY A 125 -4.93 -0.62 -5.27
N THR A 126 -6.23 -0.40 -5.15
CA THR A 126 -6.85 0.62 -4.28
C THR A 126 -6.55 0.43 -2.79
N GLY A 127 -6.24 -0.78 -2.34
CA GLY A 127 -5.92 -1.07 -0.94
C GLY A 127 -7.04 -0.65 0.02
N SER A 128 -6.79 0.40 0.78
CA SER A 128 -7.78 0.96 1.73
C SER A 128 -8.88 1.83 1.09
N GLY A 129 -8.79 2.12 -0.21
CA GLY A 129 -9.69 3.02 -0.92
C GLY A 129 -9.35 4.51 -0.77
N VAL A 130 -8.22 4.85 -0.16
CA VAL A 130 -7.89 6.24 0.19
C VAL A 130 -7.69 7.11 -1.04
N LEU A 131 -7.00 6.63 -2.10
CA LEU A 131 -6.78 7.41 -3.32
C LEU A 131 -8.08 7.62 -4.08
N ALA A 132 -8.91 6.58 -4.21
CA ALA A 132 -10.23 6.69 -4.80
C ALA A 132 -11.11 7.70 -4.05
N ALA A 133 -11.10 7.67 -2.71
CA ALA A 133 -11.83 8.63 -1.88
C ALA A 133 -11.33 10.08 -2.10
N LEU A 134 -10.03 10.29 -2.20
CA LEU A 134 -9.46 11.61 -2.47
C LEU A 134 -9.83 12.12 -3.86
N LEU A 135 -9.79 11.27 -4.89
CA LEU A 135 -10.25 11.64 -6.24
C LEU A 135 -11.73 12.05 -6.26
N ALA A 136 -12.58 11.32 -5.52
CA ALA A 136 -13.98 11.68 -5.37
C ALA A 136 -14.17 13.05 -4.68
N ARG A 137 -13.42 13.33 -3.61
CA ARG A 137 -13.43 14.65 -2.93
C ARG A 137 -12.89 15.77 -3.81
N ARG A 138 -12.02 15.47 -4.77
CA ARG A 138 -11.55 16.42 -5.79
C ARG A 138 -12.56 16.67 -6.91
N GLY A 139 -13.72 16.02 -6.86
CA GLY A 139 -14.83 16.26 -7.80
C GLY A 139 -14.81 15.35 -9.04
N VAL A 140 -14.02 14.27 -9.07
CA VAL A 140 -14.12 13.25 -10.13
C VAL A 140 -15.44 12.50 -9.96
N PRO A 141 -16.37 12.55 -10.92
CA PRO A 141 -17.72 12.01 -10.69
C PRO A 141 -17.81 10.49 -10.69
N HIS A 142 -16.97 9.81 -11.45
CA HIS A 142 -16.98 8.35 -11.58
C HIS A 142 -15.58 7.78 -11.39
N ILE A 143 -15.43 6.90 -10.41
CA ILE A 143 -14.15 6.25 -10.11
C ILE A 143 -14.37 4.74 -10.08
N THR A 144 -13.49 4.01 -10.77
CA THR A 144 -13.38 2.55 -10.64
C THR A 144 -12.10 2.23 -9.89
N ALA A 145 -12.24 1.61 -8.73
CA ALA A 145 -11.13 1.18 -7.89
C ALA A 145 -10.94 -0.33 -8.02
N THR A 146 -9.73 -0.79 -8.26
CA THR A 146 -9.44 -2.21 -8.47
C THR A 146 -8.48 -2.77 -7.43
N ASP A 147 -8.66 -4.02 -7.07
CA ASP A 147 -7.71 -4.78 -6.26
C ASP A 147 -7.95 -6.29 -6.44
N THR A 148 -6.95 -7.10 -6.20
CA THR A 148 -7.06 -8.58 -6.20
C THR A 148 -7.21 -9.15 -4.79
N ASN A 149 -6.84 -8.38 -3.76
CA ASN A 149 -6.92 -8.82 -2.37
C ASN A 149 -8.34 -8.65 -1.81
N PRO A 150 -9.06 -9.73 -1.47
CA PRO A 150 -10.42 -9.64 -0.92
C PRO A 150 -10.52 -8.78 0.35
N ARG A 151 -9.46 -8.73 1.17
CA ARG A 151 -9.41 -7.89 2.38
C ARG A 151 -9.32 -6.42 2.02
N ALA A 152 -8.53 -6.06 1.02
CA ALA A 152 -8.43 -4.70 0.51
C ALA A 152 -9.78 -4.24 -0.07
N ILE A 153 -10.42 -5.08 -0.88
CA ILE A 153 -11.75 -4.81 -1.44
C ILE A 153 -12.78 -4.55 -0.35
N ALA A 154 -12.84 -5.42 0.67
CA ALA A 154 -13.76 -5.23 1.80
C ALA A 154 -13.44 -3.96 2.61
N CYS A 155 -12.17 -3.69 2.84
CA CYS A 155 -11.69 -2.48 3.51
C CYS A 155 -12.08 -1.22 2.75
N ALA A 156 -11.81 -1.15 1.45
CA ALA A 156 -12.15 -0.02 0.61
C ALA A 156 -13.66 0.24 0.59
N ARG A 157 -14.48 -0.79 0.43
CA ARG A 157 -15.96 -0.66 0.50
C ARG A 157 -16.43 -0.06 1.82
N ALA A 158 -15.92 -0.57 2.95
CA ALA A 158 -16.29 -0.07 4.27
C ALA A 158 -15.86 1.39 4.47
N ASN A 159 -14.68 1.78 4.03
CA ASN A 159 -14.20 3.16 4.11
C ASN A 159 -15.02 4.10 3.22
N LEU A 160 -15.28 3.72 1.98
CA LEU A 160 -16.07 4.53 1.04
C LEU A 160 -17.51 4.73 1.56
N GLN A 161 -18.10 3.69 2.14
CA GLN A 161 -19.43 3.79 2.76
C GLN A 161 -19.42 4.76 3.96
N ARG A 162 -18.42 4.66 4.85
CA ARG A 162 -18.29 5.61 5.98
C ARG A 162 -18.11 7.06 5.53
N LEU A 163 -17.49 7.27 4.39
CA LEU A 163 -17.26 8.59 3.81
C LEU A 163 -18.41 9.08 2.93
N GLY A 164 -19.43 8.25 2.69
CA GLY A 164 -20.58 8.56 1.82
C GLY A 164 -20.21 8.66 0.34
N LEU A 165 -19.21 7.90 -0.10
CA LEU A 165 -18.65 7.96 -1.46
C LEU A 165 -18.96 6.72 -2.31
N GLU A 166 -19.74 5.76 -1.79
CA GLU A 166 -20.07 4.50 -2.46
C GLU A 166 -20.85 4.66 -3.78
N LYS A 167 -21.47 5.81 -3.99
CA LYS A 167 -22.17 6.13 -5.25
C LYS A 167 -21.23 6.64 -6.36
N GLN A 168 -20.10 7.21 -5.97
CA GLN A 168 -19.10 7.75 -6.90
C GLN A 168 -17.99 6.75 -7.23
N VAL A 169 -17.75 5.78 -6.33
CA VAL A 169 -16.64 4.82 -6.44
C VAL A 169 -17.19 3.41 -6.55
N GLN A 170 -16.98 2.79 -7.70
CA GLN A 170 -17.23 1.36 -7.92
C GLN A 170 -15.95 0.57 -7.63
N ILE A 171 -16.06 -0.58 -6.94
CA ILE A 171 -14.92 -1.46 -6.66
C ILE A 171 -15.06 -2.75 -7.45
N GLU A 172 -14.04 -3.07 -8.21
CA GLU A 172 -13.94 -4.29 -9.02
C GLU A 172 -12.79 -5.20 -8.52
N ALA A 173 -13.08 -6.50 -8.43
CA ALA A 173 -12.11 -7.53 -8.05
C ALA A 173 -11.40 -8.03 -9.32
N VAL A 174 -10.49 -7.21 -9.87
CA VAL A 174 -9.74 -7.52 -11.09
C VAL A 174 -8.27 -7.19 -10.91
N ASP A 175 -7.43 -7.88 -11.66
CA ASP A 175 -6.00 -7.61 -11.71
C ASP A 175 -5.73 -6.39 -12.59
N LEU A 176 -5.11 -5.37 -12.00
CA LEU A 176 -4.79 -4.09 -12.62
C LEU A 176 -6.04 -3.37 -13.17
N PHE A 177 -6.35 -3.50 -14.44
CA PHE A 177 -7.27 -2.61 -15.14
C PHE A 177 -8.67 -3.19 -15.32
N PRO A 178 -9.71 -2.35 -15.13
CA PRO A 178 -11.07 -2.70 -15.57
C PRO A 178 -11.16 -2.66 -17.10
N ALA A 179 -12.23 -3.22 -17.67
CA ALA A 179 -12.42 -3.32 -19.12
C ALA A 179 -12.69 -1.97 -19.85
N ALA A 180 -12.73 -0.86 -19.14
CA ALA A 180 -13.04 0.48 -19.66
C ALA A 180 -11.79 1.33 -19.89
N ARG A 181 -11.99 2.59 -20.33
CA ARG A 181 -10.95 3.63 -20.42
C ARG A 181 -11.30 4.81 -19.52
N ALA A 182 -10.27 5.45 -18.97
CA ALA A 182 -10.42 6.59 -18.05
C ALA A 182 -9.68 7.83 -18.55
N ASP A 183 -10.08 8.98 -18.01
CA ASP A 183 -9.40 10.26 -18.21
C ASP A 183 -8.16 10.36 -17.31
N LEU A 184 -8.18 9.66 -16.18
CA LEU A 184 -7.08 9.58 -15.22
C LEU A 184 -6.96 8.15 -14.69
N ILE A 185 -5.74 7.63 -14.62
CA ILE A 185 -5.45 6.34 -13.97
C ILE A 185 -4.37 6.57 -12.94
N VAL A 186 -4.64 6.24 -11.68
CA VAL A 186 -3.68 6.40 -10.57
C VAL A 186 -3.26 5.04 -10.06
N CYS A 187 -1.98 4.89 -9.76
CA CYS A 187 -1.44 3.69 -9.10
C CYS A 187 -0.38 4.08 -8.08
N ASN A 188 -0.49 3.51 -6.89
CA ASN A 188 0.55 3.50 -5.87
C ASN A 188 0.99 2.04 -5.63
N PRO A 189 1.82 1.46 -6.51
CA PRO A 189 2.25 0.07 -6.36
C PRO A 189 3.18 -0.08 -5.15
N PRO A 190 3.47 -1.31 -4.68
CA PRO A 190 4.52 -1.53 -3.69
C PRO A 190 5.87 -1.03 -4.22
N TRP A 191 6.65 -0.36 -3.35
CA TRP A 191 7.83 0.39 -3.81
C TRP A 191 9.11 -0.42 -3.90
N LEU A 192 9.21 -1.56 -3.20
CA LEU A 192 10.43 -2.35 -3.10
C LEU A 192 10.33 -3.66 -3.91
N PRO A 193 11.27 -3.91 -4.86
CA PRO A 193 11.26 -5.11 -5.71
C PRO A 193 11.84 -6.33 -4.97
N ALA A 194 11.26 -6.71 -3.83
CA ALA A 194 11.68 -7.85 -3.04
C ALA A 194 10.51 -8.82 -2.82
N LYS A 195 10.81 -10.06 -2.43
CA LYS A 195 9.77 -11.05 -2.11
C LYS A 195 9.19 -10.78 -0.72
N PRO A 196 7.86 -10.69 -0.57
CA PRO A 196 7.23 -10.61 0.74
C PRO A 196 7.40 -11.92 1.50
N THR A 197 7.51 -11.84 2.82
CA THR A 197 7.57 -12.99 3.74
C THR A 197 6.30 -13.10 4.59
N SER A 198 5.40 -12.13 4.48
CA SER A 198 4.12 -12.10 5.20
C SER A 198 3.04 -11.37 4.38
N ALA A 199 1.78 -11.55 4.79
CA ALA A 199 0.64 -10.87 4.16
C ALA A 199 0.73 -9.32 4.24
N ILE A 200 1.30 -8.78 5.32
CA ILE A 200 1.52 -7.33 5.47
C ILE A 200 2.59 -6.86 4.49
N GLU A 201 3.66 -7.64 4.31
CA GLU A 201 4.73 -7.32 3.39
C GLU A 201 4.31 -7.36 1.92
N ALA A 202 3.27 -8.12 1.56
CA ALA A 202 2.74 -8.16 0.20
C ALA A 202 2.26 -6.78 -0.30
N ALA A 203 1.89 -5.88 0.61
CA ALA A 203 1.53 -4.50 0.28
C ALA A 203 2.74 -3.55 0.19
N LEU A 204 3.94 -4.01 0.54
CA LEU A 204 5.18 -3.21 0.55
C LEU A 204 6.19 -3.68 -0.50
N TYR A 205 6.11 -4.95 -0.91
CA TYR A 205 7.07 -5.59 -1.80
C TYR A 205 6.39 -6.06 -3.09
N ASP A 206 7.01 -5.72 -4.23
CA ASP A 206 6.59 -6.09 -5.58
C ASP A 206 7.71 -6.91 -6.24
N PRO A 207 7.70 -8.24 -6.15
CA PRO A 207 8.77 -9.07 -6.69
C PRO A 207 9.03 -8.76 -8.17
N GLY A 208 10.27 -8.38 -8.48
CA GLY A 208 10.66 -8.01 -9.84
C GLY A 208 9.95 -6.75 -10.38
N SER A 209 9.30 -5.95 -9.53
CA SER A 209 8.48 -4.81 -9.95
C SER A 209 7.35 -5.19 -10.92
N ALA A 210 6.72 -6.35 -10.70
CA ALA A 210 5.74 -6.91 -11.64
C ALA A 210 4.47 -6.05 -11.74
N MET A 211 3.94 -5.58 -10.59
CA MET A 211 2.77 -4.70 -10.57
C MET A 211 3.09 -3.34 -11.22
N LEU A 212 4.24 -2.76 -10.88
CA LEU A 212 4.70 -1.51 -11.49
C LEU A 212 4.81 -1.61 -13.01
N GLN A 213 5.47 -2.66 -13.51
CA GLN A 213 5.60 -2.87 -14.96
C GLN A 213 4.26 -3.17 -15.62
N GLY A 214 3.40 -3.99 -15.00
CA GLY A 214 2.06 -4.29 -15.48
C GLY A 214 1.20 -3.02 -15.60
N PHE A 215 1.25 -2.15 -14.59
CA PHE A 215 0.58 -0.86 -14.62
C PHE A 215 1.08 0.01 -15.79
N LEU A 216 2.38 0.21 -15.92
CA LEU A 216 2.93 1.07 -16.97
C LEU A 216 2.61 0.53 -18.38
N ASN A 217 2.80 -0.77 -18.58
CA ASN A 217 2.56 -1.40 -19.88
C ASN A 217 1.08 -1.38 -20.31
N GLY A 218 0.16 -1.41 -19.33
CA GLY A 218 -1.29 -1.38 -19.61
C GLY A 218 -1.87 0.03 -19.68
N ALA A 219 -1.22 1.03 -19.11
CA ALA A 219 -1.79 2.37 -18.94
C ALA A 219 -2.25 3.01 -20.25
N ALA A 220 -1.42 3.00 -21.29
CA ALA A 220 -1.76 3.63 -22.58
C ALA A 220 -3.02 3.05 -23.22
N ALA A 221 -3.23 1.73 -23.12
CA ALA A 221 -4.42 1.06 -23.67
C ALA A 221 -5.72 1.41 -22.93
N HIS A 222 -5.61 1.79 -21.65
CA HIS A 222 -6.76 2.10 -20.79
C HIS A 222 -6.99 3.61 -20.60
N LEU A 223 -6.15 4.46 -21.20
CA LEU A 223 -6.37 5.90 -21.23
C LEU A 223 -7.29 6.29 -22.39
N LYS A 224 -8.18 7.25 -22.14
CA LYS A 224 -8.86 8.01 -23.18
C LYS A 224 -7.87 8.96 -23.88
N PRO A 225 -8.17 9.45 -25.08
CA PRO A 225 -7.34 10.46 -25.74
C PRO A 225 -7.15 11.69 -24.82
N GLY A 226 -5.89 12.09 -24.60
CA GLY A 226 -5.52 13.20 -23.71
C GLY A 226 -5.55 12.88 -22.22
N GLY A 227 -5.89 11.65 -21.84
CA GLY A 227 -5.86 11.20 -20.44
C GLY A 227 -4.45 11.04 -19.88
N GLU A 228 -4.36 10.91 -18.58
CA GLU A 228 -3.09 10.81 -17.84
C GLU A 228 -3.03 9.56 -16.96
N ALA A 229 -1.85 8.97 -16.86
CA ALA A 229 -1.53 7.97 -15.84
C ALA A 229 -0.63 8.61 -14.78
N TRP A 230 -1.00 8.46 -13.52
CA TRP A 230 -0.24 8.97 -12.39
C TRP A 230 0.38 7.81 -11.62
N LEU A 231 1.69 7.77 -11.58
CA LEU A 231 2.45 6.79 -10.81
C LEU A 231 2.98 7.45 -9.54
N ILE A 232 2.62 6.89 -8.37
CA ILE A 232 3.17 7.28 -7.07
C ILE A 232 4.22 6.25 -6.68
N ILE A 233 5.46 6.67 -6.46
CA ILE A 233 6.56 5.76 -6.14
C ILE A 233 7.67 6.49 -5.38
N SER A 234 8.38 5.75 -4.50
CA SER A 234 9.59 6.22 -3.82
C SER A 234 10.86 5.75 -4.52
N ASP A 235 11.92 6.54 -4.44
CA ASP A 235 13.27 6.17 -4.88
C ASP A 235 14.07 5.37 -3.82
N LEU A 236 13.40 4.87 -2.79
CA LEU A 236 14.05 4.05 -1.76
C LEU A 236 14.71 2.81 -2.34
N ALA A 237 14.11 2.19 -3.37
CA ALA A 237 14.68 1.01 -4.03
C ALA A 237 16.02 1.32 -4.72
N GLU A 238 16.16 2.50 -5.31
CA GLU A 238 17.39 2.99 -5.92
C GLU A 238 18.46 3.23 -4.85
N HIS A 239 18.12 3.89 -3.75
CA HIS A 239 19.03 4.11 -2.63
C HIS A 239 19.48 2.81 -1.92
N LEU A 240 18.68 1.77 -2.01
CA LEU A 240 19.02 0.42 -1.53
C LEU A 240 19.71 -0.44 -2.60
N HIS A 241 19.97 0.08 -3.79
CA HIS A 241 20.55 -0.63 -4.95
C HIS A 241 19.75 -1.89 -5.35
N LEU A 242 18.44 -1.88 -5.08
CA LEU A 242 17.49 -2.94 -5.48
C LEU A 242 16.91 -2.71 -6.86
N ARG A 243 17.01 -1.48 -7.37
CA ARG A 243 16.53 -1.05 -8.66
C ARG A 243 17.54 -0.07 -9.27
N ALA A 244 17.85 -0.24 -10.56
CA ALA A 244 18.78 0.65 -11.26
C ALA A 244 18.15 2.05 -11.41
N PRO A 245 18.94 3.14 -11.37
CA PRO A 245 18.43 4.52 -11.52
C PRO A 245 17.66 4.74 -12.82
N GLU A 246 18.04 4.06 -13.90
CA GLU A 246 17.44 4.19 -15.23
C GLU A 246 16.17 3.35 -15.42
N PHE A 247 15.83 2.48 -14.47
CA PHE A 247 14.75 1.51 -14.60
C PHE A 247 13.40 2.16 -14.93
N LEU A 248 13.01 3.19 -14.20
CA LEU A 248 11.73 3.86 -14.44
C LEU A 248 11.69 4.53 -15.81
N SER A 249 12.76 5.22 -16.21
CA SER A 249 12.83 5.87 -17.53
C SER A 249 12.75 4.86 -18.67
N GLN A 250 13.39 3.71 -18.52
CA GLN A 250 13.29 2.60 -19.48
C GLN A 250 11.88 2.03 -19.55
N CYS A 251 11.21 1.85 -18.39
CA CYS A 251 9.82 1.39 -18.33
C CYS A 251 8.88 2.38 -19.04
N PHE A 252 9.04 3.70 -18.83
CA PHE A 252 8.24 4.71 -19.51
C PHE A 252 8.43 4.68 -21.03
N GLN A 253 9.67 4.54 -21.49
CA GLN A 253 9.97 4.41 -22.93
C GLN A 253 9.32 3.16 -23.53
N THR A 254 9.50 2.00 -22.89
CA THR A 254 8.93 0.72 -23.34
C THR A 254 7.40 0.78 -23.40
N ALA A 255 6.78 1.40 -22.41
CA ALA A 255 5.32 1.56 -22.34
C ALA A 255 4.77 2.68 -23.26
N SER A 256 5.62 3.35 -24.05
CA SER A 256 5.23 4.50 -24.88
C SER A 256 4.55 5.62 -24.09
N LEU A 257 5.07 5.91 -22.91
CA LEU A 257 4.60 6.97 -22.02
C LEU A 257 5.62 8.11 -21.96
N ASN A 258 5.13 9.34 -22.01
CA ASN A 258 5.91 10.55 -21.79
C ASN A 258 5.64 11.12 -20.40
N VAL A 259 6.68 11.48 -19.67
CA VAL A 259 6.56 12.28 -18.44
C VAL A 259 6.21 13.71 -18.81
N ILE A 260 5.05 14.19 -18.37
CA ILE A 260 4.62 15.57 -18.62
C ILE A 260 4.84 16.48 -17.41
N ASP A 261 4.93 15.88 -16.21
CA ASP A 261 5.19 16.61 -14.98
C ASP A 261 5.63 15.64 -13.87
N ILE A 262 6.35 16.16 -12.86
CA ILE A 262 6.82 15.39 -11.71
C ILE A 262 6.63 16.23 -10.45
N LEU A 263 5.79 15.75 -9.54
CA LEU A 263 5.69 16.28 -8.18
C LEU A 263 6.51 15.39 -7.24
N HIS A 264 7.09 15.96 -6.22
CA HIS A 264 7.87 15.19 -5.25
C HIS A 264 7.80 15.77 -3.83
N THR A 265 8.07 14.94 -2.84
CA THR A 265 8.14 15.33 -1.44
C THR A 265 9.11 14.44 -0.66
N LYS A 266 9.65 14.96 0.43
CA LYS A 266 10.48 14.20 1.36
C LYS A 266 9.61 13.56 2.45
N PRO A 267 10.00 12.37 2.97
CA PRO A 267 9.32 11.77 4.12
C PRO A 267 9.35 12.70 5.33
N GLN A 268 8.18 12.93 5.93
CA GLN A 268 8.05 13.79 7.13
C GLN A 268 7.98 12.96 8.42
N HIS A 269 7.94 11.63 8.32
CA HIS A 269 7.72 10.76 9.47
C HIS A 269 9.00 10.58 10.31
N GLN A 270 8.89 10.68 11.66
CA GLN A 270 10.00 10.55 12.61
C GLN A 270 10.84 9.26 12.46
N LYS A 271 10.22 8.15 12.00
CA LYS A 271 10.95 6.90 11.72
C LYS A 271 11.98 7.03 10.57
N ALA A 272 11.76 7.93 9.63
CA ALA A 272 12.74 8.21 8.57
C ALA A 272 13.99 8.91 9.11
N LEU A 273 13.88 9.55 10.27
CA LEU A 273 14.96 10.27 10.95
C LEU A 273 15.63 9.45 12.06
N ASN A 274 15.23 8.19 12.27
CA ASN A 274 15.78 7.33 13.31
C ASN A 274 17.17 6.81 12.89
N SER A 275 18.22 7.41 13.44
CA SER A 275 19.61 7.01 13.19
C SER A 275 19.99 5.60 13.66
N ALA A 276 19.18 4.98 14.50
CA ALA A 276 19.36 3.59 14.92
C ALA A 276 18.82 2.55 13.91
N ASP A 277 18.08 2.99 12.89
CA ASP A 277 17.63 2.11 11.79
C ASP A 277 18.84 1.73 10.93
N PRO A 278 19.15 0.44 10.75
CA PRO A 278 20.22 -0.01 9.85
C PRO A 278 20.10 0.49 8.40
N LEU A 279 18.90 0.89 7.98
CA LEU A 279 18.60 1.45 6.66
C LEU A 279 18.45 2.98 6.69
N ALA A 280 18.80 3.64 7.78
CA ALA A 280 18.67 5.10 7.93
C ALA A 280 19.37 5.87 6.80
N PHE A 281 20.52 5.39 6.32
CA PHE A 281 21.26 6.00 5.23
C PHE A 281 20.44 6.12 3.92
N ALA A 282 19.59 5.15 3.62
CA ALA A 282 18.73 5.17 2.44
C ALA A 282 17.43 5.96 2.73
N ARG A 283 16.84 5.74 3.90
CA ARG A 283 15.57 6.40 4.28
C ARG A 283 15.69 7.92 4.43
N THR A 284 16.85 8.43 4.84
CA THR A 284 17.09 9.88 4.93
C THR A 284 17.22 10.56 3.57
N GLN A 285 17.58 9.80 2.55
CA GLN A 285 17.69 10.27 1.17
C GLN A 285 16.37 10.12 0.40
N GLU A 286 15.49 9.23 0.86
CA GLU A 286 14.23 8.87 0.20
C GLU A 286 13.44 10.12 -0.24
N THR A 287 12.92 10.04 -1.45
CA THR A 287 11.98 11.00 -2.02
C THR A 287 10.81 10.25 -2.61
N THR A 288 9.60 10.69 -2.33
CA THR A 288 8.38 10.17 -2.94
C THR A 288 8.00 11.05 -4.12
N TYR A 289 7.73 10.44 -5.25
CA TYR A 289 7.38 11.09 -6.50
C TYR A 289 5.95 10.75 -6.92
N LEU A 290 5.30 11.70 -7.57
CA LEU A 290 4.14 11.48 -8.42
C LEU A 290 4.53 11.86 -9.85
N TYR A 291 4.67 10.87 -10.71
CA TYR A 291 4.90 11.07 -12.14
C TYR A 291 3.56 11.20 -12.85
N ARG A 292 3.36 12.31 -13.56
CA ARG A 292 2.25 12.48 -14.49
C ARG A 292 2.70 12.05 -15.87
N LEU A 293 2.04 11.04 -16.41
CA LEU A 293 2.42 10.38 -17.65
C LEU A 293 1.28 10.51 -18.68
N ARG A 294 1.64 10.62 -19.95
CA ARG A 294 0.68 10.64 -21.06
C ARG A 294 1.16 9.68 -22.15
N ALA A 295 0.23 8.98 -22.80
CA ALA A 295 0.53 8.15 -23.96
C ALA A 295 1.12 9.02 -25.09
N LYS A 296 2.09 8.45 -25.84
CA LYS A 296 2.70 9.09 -27.02
C LYS A 296 1.71 9.22 -28.16
#